data_b79627f0af60119e4936ac36f195e999
#
_entry.id   b79627f0af60119e4936ac36f195e999
#
_cell.length_a   1.000
_cell.length_b   1.000
_cell.length_c   1.000
_cell.angle_alpha   90.00
_cell.angle_beta   90.00
_cell.angle_gamma   90.00
#
_symmetry.space_group_name_H-M   'P 1'
#
loop_
_entity.id
_entity.type
_entity.pdbx_description
1 polymer ?
#
loop_
_entity_poly.entity_id
_entity_poly.type
_entity_poly.pdbx_seq_one_letter_code
_entity_poly.pdbx_strand_id
1 'polypeptide(L)'
;MTSNEIMRIFADTAYVRTGGSPEELRCAEYLKSYAESLGLSATLEPFTVSLAAIKEATLTLDGESLPCKGYFCAGDAEIEAPFYYLRNTDAYSLSLCKGKIVMVDGYLGYWMYKDILDNGAVGFITYDGNANYADFDIDQRELRAPLQKEGKIPGVNINAKTAIDIVNRGVKTAKITLSQDEFEGNSHNVVVDLPGEIDQYIVFTAHYDSTSLSQGSYDNMSGCVGLLAMAEHFSKNPHRYGMKFIFCGSEERGLLGSKAYVAAHEEELPKIVLNINLDMIGCIMGKFIACCTTEKDTLAYLNYFASERGFGISVRQDVYSSDSTPFADKGIPAISFARIAPQNTATIHNSYDTPALMRGVQMEEDIDFITAFATRMANAVVCPVKREMPDNMKDKLDIYLLRKRAPK
;
A
#
# COMPACT_ATOMS: atom_id res chain seq x y z
N MET A 1 21.32 2.10 -13.96
CA MET A 1 20.21 2.39 -14.93
C MET A 1 20.21 3.88 -15.26
N THR A 2 19.90 4.26 -16.51
CA THR A 2 19.80 5.65 -17.00
C THR A 2 18.36 6.17 -16.90
N SER A 3 18.19 7.50 -16.88
CA SER A 3 16.84 8.15 -16.93
C SER A 3 15.96 7.61 -18.05
N ASN A 4 16.51 7.32 -19.22
CA ASN A 4 15.72 6.79 -20.34
C ASN A 4 15.25 5.36 -20.10
N GLU A 5 16.08 4.49 -19.52
CA GLU A 5 15.71 3.13 -19.13
C GLU A 5 14.64 3.14 -18.05
N ILE A 6 14.79 4.01 -17.05
CA ILE A 6 13.81 4.24 -15.98
C ILE A 6 12.44 4.62 -16.57
N MET A 7 12.42 5.64 -17.43
CA MET A 7 11.17 6.12 -18.03
C MET A 7 10.53 5.09 -18.96
N ARG A 8 11.33 4.21 -19.59
CA ARG A 8 10.82 3.10 -20.38
C ARG A 8 10.07 2.07 -19.53
N ILE A 9 10.60 1.71 -18.34
CA ILE A 9 9.91 0.78 -17.43
C ILE A 9 8.55 1.36 -17.03
N PHE A 10 8.47 2.65 -16.69
CA PHE A 10 7.19 3.29 -16.41
C PHE A 10 6.21 3.20 -17.59
N ALA A 11 6.69 3.42 -18.81
CA ALA A 11 5.84 3.32 -20.01
C ALA A 11 5.35 1.87 -20.24
N ASP A 12 6.22 0.88 -20.06
CA ASP A 12 5.91 -0.54 -20.27
C ASP A 12 4.94 -1.08 -19.22
N THR A 13 4.89 -0.47 -18.04
CA THR A 13 4.05 -0.87 -16.89
C THR A 13 2.89 0.08 -16.60
N ALA A 14 2.59 1.04 -17.51
CA ALA A 14 1.55 2.03 -17.37
C ALA A 14 0.14 1.44 -17.61
N TYR A 15 -0.27 0.50 -16.79
CA TYR A 15 -1.62 -0.09 -16.80
C TYR A 15 -2.05 -0.48 -15.38
N VAL A 16 -3.36 -0.55 -15.18
CA VAL A 16 -3.95 -1.02 -13.91
C VAL A 16 -3.58 -2.49 -13.70
N ARG A 17 -3.12 -2.83 -12.51
CA ARG A 17 -2.63 -4.16 -12.14
C ARG A 17 -2.98 -4.53 -10.70
N THR A 18 -4.28 -4.63 -10.46
CA THR A 18 -4.81 -4.91 -9.11
C THR A 18 -4.37 -6.28 -8.59
N GLY A 19 -4.15 -6.36 -7.29
CA GLY A 19 -3.69 -7.57 -6.62
C GLY A 19 -4.52 -8.82 -6.95
N GLY A 20 -3.88 -9.89 -7.41
CA GLY A 20 -4.48 -11.15 -7.84
C GLY A 20 -5.03 -11.14 -9.27
N SER A 21 -4.87 -10.05 -10.04
CA SER A 21 -5.31 -9.96 -11.42
C SER A 21 -4.29 -10.57 -12.41
N PRO A 22 -4.71 -10.92 -13.63
CA PRO A 22 -3.78 -11.30 -14.71
C PRO A 22 -2.77 -10.20 -15.05
N GLU A 23 -3.15 -8.93 -14.90
CA GLU A 23 -2.30 -7.77 -15.12
C GLU A 23 -1.22 -7.66 -14.05
N GLU A 24 -1.52 -8.00 -12.79
CA GLU A 24 -0.52 -8.10 -11.73
C GLU A 24 0.51 -9.19 -12.06
N LEU A 25 0.07 -10.38 -12.46
CA LEU A 25 0.98 -11.46 -12.87
C LEU A 25 1.85 -11.06 -14.07
N ARG A 26 1.27 -10.41 -15.07
CA ARG A 26 2.01 -9.86 -16.21
C ARG A 26 3.11 -8.90 -15.77
N CYS A 27 2.84 -8.06 -14.78
CA CYS A 27 3.82 -7.14 -14.22
C CYS A 27 4.92 -7.89 -13.45
N ALA A 28 4.58 -8.91 -12.66
CA ALA A 28 5.54 -9.77 -11.98
C ALA A 28 6.50 -10.46 -12.96
N GLU A 29 5.95 -11.01 -14.05
CA GLU A 29 6.73 -11.64 -15.13
C GLU A 29 7.63 -10.62 -15.85
N TYR A 30 7.14 -9.40 -16.06
CA TYR A 30 7.94 -8.31 -16.62
C TYR A 30 9.13 -7.97 -15.71
N LEU A 31 8.89 -7.75 -14.39
CA LEU A 31 9.95 -7.44 -13.43
C LEU A 31 10.97 -8.56 -13.31
N LYS A 32 10.51 -9.82 -13.28
CA LYS A 32 11.37 -11.00 -13.31
C LYS A 32 12.25 -11.02 -14.57
N SER A 33 11.63 -10.88 -15.74
CA SER A 33 12.37 -10.91 -17.03
C SER A 33 13.35 -9.74 -17.14
N TYR A 34 12.98 -8.57 -16.62
CA TYR A 34 13.87 -7.41 -16.60
C TYR A 34 15.08 -7.67 -15.69
N ALA A 35 14.88 -8.19 -14.48
CA ALA A 35 15.97 -8.58 -13.58
C ALA A 35 16.89 -9.62 -14.23
N GLU A 36 16.35 -10.63 -14.90
CA GLU A 36 17.11 -11.64 -15.63
C GLU A 36 17.92 -11.03 -16.79
N SER A 37 17.40 -10.01 -17.47
CA SER A 37 18.13 -9.28 -18.51
C SER A 37 19.34 -8.51 -17.99
N LEU A 38 19.34 -8.17 -16.69
CA LEU A 38 20.49 -7.57 -15.99
C LEU A 38 21.50 -8.62 -15.49
N GLY A 39 21.25 -9.93 -15.75
CA GLY A 39 22.09 -11.03 -15.31
C GLY A 39 21.79 -11.51 -13.88
N LEU A 40 20.65 -11.11 -13.31
CA LEU A 40 20.21 -11.51 -11.98
C LEU A 40 19.37 -12.79 -12.03
N SER A 41 19.41 -13.59 -10.97
CA SER A 41 18.45 -14.69 -10.79
C SER A 41 17.23 -14.19 -10.06
N ALA A 42 16.04 -14.32 -10.65
CA ALA A 42 14.79 -13.90 -10.07
C ALA A 42 13.77 -15.05 -10.01
N THR A 43 13.09 -15.20 -8.90
CA THR A 43 12.05 -16.22 -8.67
C THR A 43 10.69 -15.57 -8.47
N LEU A 44 9.63 -16.26 -8.93
CA LEU A 44 8.24 -15.94 -8.56
C LEU A 44 7.84 -16.83 -7.39
N GLU A 45 7.44 -16.20 -6.29
CA GLU A 45 6.93 -16.88 -5.10
C GLU A 45 5.41 -16.66 -5.02
N PRO A 46 4.58 -17.67 -5.36
CA PRO A 46 3.14 -17.53 -5.32
C PRO A 46 2.62 -17.56 -3.88
N PHE A 47 1.54 -16.83 -3.65
CA PHE A 47 0.75 -16.91 -2.42
C PHE A 47 -0.74 -16.74 -2.72
N THR A 48 -1.57 -17.35 -1.87
CA THR A 48 -3.03 -17.35 -2.05
C THR A 48 -3.63 -16.01 -1.63
N VAL A 49 -4.58 -15.51 -2.43
CA VAL A 49 -5.38 -14.33 -2.15
C VAL A 49 -6.86 -14.62 -2.35
N SER A 50 -7.72 -14.07 -1.47
CA SER A 50 -9.17 -14.14 -1.67
C SER A 50 -9.58 -13.11 -2.70
N LEU A 51 -10.36 -13.52 -3.68
CA LEU A 51 -10.86 -12.70 -4.78
C LEU A 51 -12.39 -12.73 -4.81
N ALA A 52 -12.98 -11.78 -5.50
CA ALA A 52 -14.42 -11.77 -5.75
C ALA A 52 -14.73 -11.26 -7.16
N ALA A 53 -15.81 -11.75 -7.73
CA ALA A 53 -16.38 -11.30 -8.98
C ALA A 53 -17.82 -10.84 -8.74
N ILE A 54 -18.08 -9.55 -8.86
CA ILE A 54 -19.42 -8.99 -8.66
C ILE A 54 -20.32 -9.37 -9.85
N LYS A 55 -21.45 -10.00 -9.55
CA LYS A 55 -22.51 -10.31 -10.51
C LYS A 55 -23.49 -9.17 -10.64
N GLU A 56 -23.84 -8.57 -9.51
CA GLU A 56 -24.77 -7.46 -9.44
C GLU A 56 -24.39 -6.51 -8.29
N ALA A 57 -24.39 -5.22 -8.56
CA ALA A 57 -24.26 -4.18 -7.54
C ALA A 57 -25.13 -2.99 -7.95
N THR A 58 -26.15 -2.70 -7.14
CA THR A 58 -27.05 -1.56 -7.37
C THR A 58 -27.28 -0.77 -6.09
N LEU A 59 -27.47 0.54 -6.27
CA LEU A 59 -27.87 1.46 -5.22
C LEU A 59 -29.06 2.26 -5.67
N THR A 60 -30.15 2.21 -4.90
CA THR A 60 -31.33 3.04 -5.12
C THR A 60 -31.60 3.87 -3.86
N LEU A 61 -31.80 5.19 -4.02
CA LEU A 61 -32.09 6.12 -2.94
C LEU A 61 -33.39 6.85 -3.19
N ASP A 62 -34.37 6.73 -2.29
CA ASP A 62 -35.72 7.27 -2.43
C ASP A 62 -36.35 6.93 -3.81
N GLY A 63 -36.06 5.72 -4.35
CA GLY A 63 -36.55 5.23 -5.64
C GLY A 63 -35.70 5.64 -6.86
N GLU A 64 -34.65 6.43 -6.71
CA GLU A 64 -33.73 6.81 -7.78
C GLU A 64 -32.50 5.91 -7.77
N SER A 65 -32.16 5.31 -8.93
CA SER A 65 -30.96 4.50 -9.11
C SER A 65 -29.74 5.39 -9.34
N LEU A 66 -28.65 5.11 -8.61
CA LEU A 66 -27.40 5.86 -8.67
C LEU A 66 -26.22 4.97 -9.08
N PRO A 67 -25.24 5.51 -9.82
CA PRO A 67 -24.01 4.78 -10.11
C PRO A 67 -23.26 4.40 -8.84
N CYS A 68 -22.87 3.14 -8.74
CA CYS A 68 -22.07 2.62 -7.64
C CYS A 68 -21.20 1.44 -8.09
N LYS A 69 -20.19 1.10 -7.29
CA LYS A 69 -19.49 -0.20 -7.35
C LYS A 69 -19.69 -0.94 -6.02
N GLY A 70 -20.00 -2.23 -6.12
CA GLY A 70 -20.11 -3.09 -4.93
C GLY A 70 -18.76 -3.33 -4.30
N TYR A 71 -18.71 -3.51 -3.00
CA TYR A 71 -17.49 -3.92 -2.31
C TYR A 71 -17.21 -5.41 -2.56
N PHE A 72 -16.03 -5.73 -3.05
CA PHE A 72 -15.55 -7.12 -3.08
C PHE A 72 -15.54 -7.72 -1.67
N CYS A 73 -15.91 -8.97 -1.56
CA CYS A 73 -15.93 -9.74 -0.32
C CYS A 73 -16.85 -9.18 0.79
N ALA A 74 -17.74 -8.23 0.48
CA ALA A 74 -18.81 -7.82 1.39
C ALA A 74 -19.96 -8.83 1.39
N GLY A 75 -20.97 -8.62 2.24
CA GLY A 75 -22.10 -9.54 2.34
C GLY A 75 -23.04 -9.46 1.13
N ASP A 76 -23.42 -10.60 0.58
CA ASP A 76 -24.46 -10.71 -0.44
C ASP A 76 -25.83 -10.44 0.19
N ALA A 77 -26.57 -9.50 -0.36
CA ALA A 77 -27.94 -9.21 0.06
C ALA A 77 -28.69 -8.32 -0.95
N GLU A 78 -30.00 -8.40 -0.91
CA GLU A 78 -30.93 -7.37 -1.39
C GLU A 78 -31.62 -6.79 -0.14
N ILE A 79 -31.33 -5.54 0.19
CA ILE A 79 -31.83 -4.90 1.42
C ILE A 79 -32.29 -3.49 1.15
N GLU A 80 -33.46 -3.14 1.68
CA GLU A 80 -34.00 -1.79 1.71
C GLU A 80 -34.19 -1.39 3.19
N ALA A 81 -33.65 -0.23 3.58
CA ALA A 81 -33.70 0.27 4.95
C ALA A 81 -33.63 1.81 4.99
N PRO A 82 -33.98 2.43 6.12
CA PRO A 82 -33.75 3.85 6.30
C PRO A 82 -32.27 4.21 6.07
N PHE A 83 -32.06 5.32 5.35
CA PHE A 83 -30.73 5.87 5.12
C PHE A 83 -30.26 6.70 6.31
N TYR A 84 -28.96 6.63 6.63
CA TYR A 84 -28.34 7.46 7.65
C TYR A 84 -26.94 7.90 7.25
N TYR A 85 -26.70 9.21 7.23
CA TYR A 85 -25.34 9.74 7.08
C TYR A 85 -24.71 9.91 8.47
N LEU A 86 -23.68 9.12 8.73
CA LEU A 86 -22.95 9.11 10.00
C LEU A 86 -21.95 10.26 10.04
N ARG A 87 -22.29 11.35 10.73
CA ARG A 87 -21.47 12.56 10.82
C ARG A 87 -20.38 12.48 11.87
N ASN A 88 -20.64 11.76 12.96
CA ASN A 88 -19.75 11.64 14.12
C ASN A 88 -19.72 10.20 14.62
N THR A 89 -18.65 9.82 15.31
CA THR A 89 -18.45 8.48 15.89
C THR A 89 -18.61 8.47 17.42
N ASP A 90 -19.36 9.42 17.98
CA ASP A 90 -19.78 9.38 19.38
C ASP A 90 -20.88 8.34 19.61
N ALA A 91 -21.10 7.96 20.86
CA ALA A 91 -22.04 6.90 21.22
C ALA A 91 -23.49 7.19 20.77
N TYR A 92 -23.92 8.46 20.80
CA TYR A 92 -25.25 8.82 20.33
C TYR A 92 -25.39 8.65 18.82
N SER A 93 -24.46 9.20 18.04
CA SER A 93 -24.48 9.09 16.59
C SER A 93 -24.41 7.63 16.12
N LEU A 94 -23.57 6.80 16.75
CA LEU A 94 -23.47 5.38 16.46
C LEU A 94 -24.77 4.63 16.82
N SER A 95 -25.45 4.97 17.91
CA SER A 95 -26.72 4.33 18.29
C SER A 95 -27.83 4.49 17.24
N LEU A 96 -27.70 5.50 16.37
CA LEU A 96 -28.64 5.75 15.27
C LEU A 96 -28.42 4.84 14.05
N CYS A 97 -27.34 4.04 14.00
CA CYS A 97 -27.04 3.11 12.89
C CYS A 97 -27.98 1.92 12.86
N LYS A 98 -28.64 1.57 13.99
CA LYS A 98 -29.42 0.35 14.11
C LYS A 98 -30.50 0.21 13.06
N GLY A 99 -30.43 -0.88 12.28
CA GLY A 99 -31.39 -1.22 11.22
C GLY A 99 -31.32 -0.29 10.01
N LYS A 100 -30.22 0.41 9.79
CA LYS A 100 -30.07 1.38 8.70
C LYS A 100 -28.94 1.03 7.75
N ILE A 101 -29.06 1.53 6.52
CA ILE A 101 -27.94 1.63 5.59
C ILE A 101 -27.21 2.93 5.91
N VAL A 102 -25.93 2.81 6.28
CA VAL A 102 -25.13 3.90 6.84
C VAL A 102 -24.13 4.40 5.81
N MET A 103 -24.18 5.68 5.45
CA MET A 103 -23.11 6.33 4.69
C MET A 103 -22.06 6.88 5.67
N VAL A 104 -20.80 6.48 5.47
CA VAL A 104 -19.67 6.94 6.28
C VAL A 104 -18.78 7.86 5.49
N ASP A 105 -17.99 8.70 6.18
CA ASP A 105 -17.07 9.62 5.54
C ASP A 105 -15.88 8.88 4.87
N GLY A 106 -15.83 8.96 3.54
CA GLY A 106 -14.69 8.50 2.76
C GLY A 106 -14.37 7.02 2.93
N TYR A 107 -13.14 6.72 3.35
CA TYR A 107 -12.63 5.36 3.47
C TYR A 107 -13.16 4.62 4.71
N LEU A 108 -13.57 3.35 4.51
CA LEU A 108 -14.05 2.48 5.58
C LEU A 108 -12.88 1.82 6.32
N GLY A 109 -12.38 2.48 7.36
CA GLY A 109 -11.38 1.88 8.24
C GLY A 109 -11.96 0.80 9.16
N TYR A 110 -11.10 -0.09 9.66
CA TYR A 110 -11.50 -1.23 10.50
C TYR A 110 -12.38 -0.83 11.70
N TRP A 111 -11.95 0.17 12.47
CA TRP A 111 -12.68 0.58 13.66
C TRP A 111 -14.02 1.24 13.32
N MET A 112 -14.12 1.95 12.22
CA MET A 112 -15.37 2.51 11.72
C MET A 112 -16.34 1.39 11.33
N TYR A 113 -15.87 0.41 10.58
CA TYR A 113 -16.68 -0.74 10.17
C TYR A 113 -17.18 -1.51 11.39
N LYS A 114 -16.30 -1.81 12.33
CA LYS A 114 -16.66 -2.47 13.58
C LYS A 114 -17.70 -1.68 14.38
N ASP A 115 -17.50 -0.36 14.51
CA ASP A 115 -18.43 0.50 15.27
C ASP A 115 -19.82 0.51 14.65
N ILE A 116 -19.97 0.64 13.32
CA ILE A 116 -21.30 0.61 12.68
C ILE A 116 -21.94 -0.77 12.75
N LEU A 117 -21.14 -1.83 12.61
CA LEU A 117 -21.62 -3.22 12.70
C LEU A 117 -22.12 -3.55 14.11
N ASP A 118 -21.32 -3.24 15.15
CA ASP A 118 -21.68 -3.45 16.56
C ASP A 118 -22.95 -2.66 16.96
N ASN A 119 -23.22 -1.53 16.28
CA ASN A 119 -24.43 -0.73 16.46
C ASN A 119 -25.58 -1.11 15.51
N GLY A 120 -25.48 -2.26 14.81
CA GLY A 120 -26.57 -2.88 14.07
C GLY A 120 -26.87 -2.22 12.73
N ALA A 121 -25.90 -1.61 12.05
CA ALA A 121 -26.03 -1.24 10.63
C ALA A 121 -26.30 -2.49 9.79
N VAL A 122 -27.14 -2.37 8.76
CA VAL A 122 -27.53 -3.48 7.90
C VAL A 122 -26.92 -3.41 6.49
N GLY A 123 -26.26 -2.30 6.17
CA GLY A 123 -25.52 -2.05 4.96
C GLY A 123 -24.72 -0.76 5.10
N PHE A 124 -23.75 -0.54 4.19
CA PHE A 124 -22.95 0.68 4.22
C PHE A 124 -22.72 1.26 2.82
N ILE A 125 -22.46 2.56 2.80
CA ILE A 125 -22.08 3.33 1.62
C ILE A 125 -20.81 4.09 1.96
N THR A 126 -19.82 4.01 1.11
CA THR A 126 -18.62 4.88 1.15
C THR A 126 -18.58 5.75 -0.09
N TYR A 127 -17.69 6.73 -0.09
CA TYR A 127 -17.45 7.55 -1.28
C TYR A 127 -15.97 7.89 -1.41
N ASP A 128 -15.55 8.19 -2.62
CA ASP A 128 -14.21 8.65 -2.96
C ASP A 128 -14.24 9.71 -4.07
N GLY A 129 -13.05 10.18 -4.42
CA GLY A 129 -12.87 11.24 -5.38
C GLY A 129 -12.91 12.63 -4.74
N ASN A 130 -13.12 13.64 -5.58
CA ASN A 130 -13.13 15.05 -5.18
C ASN A 130 -14.35 15.75 -5.78
N ALA A 131 -15.10 16.48 -4.98
CA ALA A 131 -16.30 17.20 -5.41
C ALA A 131 -16.04 18.22 -6.55
N ASN A 132 -14.81 18.69 -6.68
CA ASN A 132 -14.41 19.64 -7.74
C ASN A 132 -14.09 18.95 -9.08
N TYR A 133 -13.94 17.64 -9.10
CA TYR A 133 -13.66 16.84 -10.27
C TYR A 133 -14.83 15.88 -10.49
N ALA A 134 -15.79 16.29 -11.30
CA ALA A 134 -17.06 15.58 -11.49
C ALA A 134 -16.90 14.20 -12.16
N ASP A 135 -15.81 14.00 -12.88
CA ASP A 135 -15.60 12.84 -13.76
C ASP A 135 -14.63 11.80 -13.16
N PHE A 136 -14.43 11.82 -11.84
CA PHE A 136 -13.72 10.71 -11.19
C PHE A 136 -14.56 9.44 -11.30
N ASP A 137 -13.95 8.42 -11.89
CA ASP A 137 -14.50 7.07 -11.86
C ASP A 137 -14.61 6.58 -10.41
N ILE A 138 -15.53 5.66 -10.16
CA ILE A 138 -15.74 5.10 -8.83
C ILE A 138 -14.73 3.98 -8.61
N ASP A 139 -13.91 4.08 -7.55
CA ASP A 139 -12.94 3.05 -7.21
C ASP A 139 -13.62 1.73 -6.83
N GLN A 140 -13.04 0.60 -7.29
CA GLN A 140 -13.47 -0.73 -6.90
C GLN A 140 -12.83 -1.08 -5.55
N ARG A 141 -13.63 -1.10 -4.49
CA ARG A 141 -13.16 -1.33 -3.14
C ARG A 141 -13.41 -2.76 -2.66
N GLU A 142 -12.72 -3.14 -1.61
CA GLU A 142 -12.79 -4.46 -0.98
C GLU A 142 -13.04 -4.34 0.51
N LEU A 143 -13.88 -5.22 1.03
CA LEU A 143 -13.96 -5.47 2.47
C LEU A 143 -12.76 -6.35 2.86
N ARG A 144 -11.67 -5.73 3.32
CA ARG A 144 -10.42 -6.43 3.63
C ARG A 144 -10.60 -7.50 4.71
N ALA A 145 -9.77 -8.54 4.69
CA ALA A 145 -9.87 -9.70 5.56
C ALA A 145 -10.06 -9.42 7.07
N PRO A 146 -9.43 -8.41 7.69
CA PRO A 146 -9.73 -8.07 9.09
C PRO A 146 -11.17 -7.63 9.33
N LEU A 147 -11.77 -6.90 8.37
CA LEU A 147 -13.14 -6.44 8.45
C LEU A 147 -14.13 -7.59 8.26
N GLN A 148 -13.85 -8.50 7.32
CA GLN A 148 -14.68 -9.68 7.07
C GLN A 148 -14.86 -10.56 8.31
N LYS A 149 -13.84 -10.63 9.17
CA LYS A 149 -13.87 -11.41 10.43
C LYS A 149 -14.86 -10.86 11.46
N GLU A 150 -15.17 -9.57 11.42
CA GLU A 150 -16.17 -8.95 12.30
C GLU A 150 -17.60 -9.27 11.85
N GLY A 151 -17.79 -9.59 10.56
CA GLY A 151 -19.06 -9.89 9.92
C GLY A 151 -19.14 -9.26 8.52
N LYS A 152 -20.08 -9.71 7.71
CA LYS A 152 -20.26 -9.20 6.35
C LYS A 152 -21.65 -8.63 6.17
N ILE A 153 -21.75 -7.33 5.91
CA ILE A 153 -22.97 -6.66 5.44
C ILE A 153 -22.73 -6.08 4.05
N PRO A 154 -23.79 -5.89 3.21
CA PRO A 154 -23.64 -5.36 1.86
C PRO A 154 -23.11 -3.93 1.89
N GLY A 155 -22.21 -3.63 0.95
CA GLY A 155 -21.62 -2.30 0.85
C GLY A 155 -21.37 -1.87 -0.58
N VAL A 156 -21.50 -0.57 -0.82
CA VAL A 156 -21.22 0.05 -2.11
C VAL A 156 -20.37 1.30 -1.96
N ASN A 157 -19.60 1.60 -2.99
CA ASN A 157 -18.81 2.82 -3.12
C ASN A 157 -19.42 3.72 -4.19
N ILE A 158 -19.44 5.03 -3.95
CA ILE A 158 -19.99 6.03 -4.86
C ILE A 158 -19.00 7.20 -5.05
N ASN A 159 -19.32 8.12 -5.95
CA ASN A 159 -18.55 9.33 -6.13
C ASN A 159 -18.84 10.37 -5.04
N ALA A 160 -17.84 11.13 -4.61
CA ALA A 160 -17.95 12.17 -3.59
C ALA A 160 -19.00 13.26 -3.94
N LYS A 161 -19.13 13.64 -5.21
CA LYS A 161 -20.17 14.58 -5.67
C LYS A 161 -21.57 14.00 -5.45
N THR A 162 -21.76 12.72 -5.77
CA THR A 162 -23.03 12.02 -5.51
C THR A 162 -23.34 11.98 -4.02
N ALA A 163 -22.34 11.73 -3.16
CA ALA A 163 -22.52 11.74 -1.71
C ALA A 163 -22.99 13.10 -1.19
N ILE A 164 -22.43 14.20 -1.70
CA ILE A 164 -22.87 15.58 -1.36
C ILE A 164 -24.32 15.80 -1.76
N ASP A 165 -24.70 15.39 -2.98
CA ASP A 165 -26.07 15.55 -3.49
C ASP A 165 -27.09 14.76 -2.67
N ILE A 166 -26.73 13.54 -2.23
CA ILE A 166 -27.54 12.71 -1.32
C ILE A 166 -27.84 13.46 0.00
N VAL A 167 -26.79 14.02 0.61
CA VAL A 167 -26.94 14.76 1.86
C VAL A 167 -27.78 16.03 1.67
N ASN A 168 -27.55 16.77 0.58
CA ASN A 168 -28.30 17.99 0.26
C ASN A 168 -29.78 17.73 0.04
N ARG A 169 -30.15 16.63 -0.63
CA ARG A 169 -31.54 16.24 -0.87
C ARG A 169 -32.24 15.70 0.37
N GLY A 170 -31.49 15.32 1.39
CA GLY A 170 -32.02 14.75 2.62
C GLY A 170 -32.72 13.42 2.44
N VAL A 171 -32.09 12.53 1.65
CA VAL A 171 -32.53 11.15 1.37
C VAL A 171 -32.97 10.42 2.64
N LYS A 172 -34.03 9.60 2.55
CA LYS A 172 -34.64 8.89 3.69
C LYS A 172 -34.46 7.39 3.64
N THR A 173 -34.50 6.80 2.43
CA THR A 173 -34.42 5.35 2.24
C THR A 173 -33.32 4.99 1.28
N ALA A 174 -32.67 3.86 1.51
CA ALA A 174 -31.67 3.30 0.63
C ALA A 174 -31.98 1.83 0.38
N LYS A 175 -31.75 1.37 -0.86
CA LYS A 175 -31.76 -0.04 -1.23
C LYS A 175 -30.42 -0.39 -1.85
N ILE A 176 -29.78 -1.44 -1.34
CA ILE A 176 -28.56 -2.03 -1.89
C ILE A 176 -28.88 -3.45 -2.34
N THR A 177 -28.52 -3.77 -3.59
CA THR A 177 -28.40 -5.16 -4.04
C THR A 177 -26.92 -5.43 -4.32
N LEU A 178 -26.38 -6.48 -3.70
CA LEU A 178 -25.03 -6.96 -3.94
C LEU A 178 -25.03 -8.48 -4.02
N SER A 179 -24.50 -9.00 -5.12
CA SER A 179 -24.28 -10.43 -5.33
C SER A 179 -22.95 -10.65 -6.01
N GLN A 180 -22.17 -11.63 -5.52
CA GLN A 180 -20.82 -11.88 -6.00
C GLN A 180 -20.44 -13.37 -5.82
N ASP A 181 -19.44 -13.81 -6.60
CA ASP A 181 -18.74 -15.07 -6.34
C ASP A 181 -17.42 -14.76 -5.65
N GLU A 182 -17.19 -15.36 -4.50
CA GLU A 182 -15.90 -15.34 -3.83
C GLU A 182 -15.10 -16.60 -4.18
N PHE A 183 -13.82 -16.45 -4.47
CA PHE A 183 -12.93 -17.55 -4.84
C PHE A 183 -11.49 -17.27 -4.42
N GLU A 184 -10.67 -18.31 -4.38
CA GLU A 184 -9.23 -18.17 -4.14
C GLU A 184 -8.49 -18.03 -5.47
N GLY A 185 -7.51 -17.12 -5.51
CA GLY A 185 -6.58 -16.93 -6.59
C GLY A 185 -5.15 -16.82 -6.07
N ASN A 186 -4.23 -16.50 -6.94
CA ASN A 186 -2.82 -16.30 -6.59
C ASN A 186 -2.34 -14.90 -6.91
N SER A 187 -1.52 -14.38 -6.04
CA SER A 187 -0.60 -13.28 -6.30
C SER A 187 0.83 -13.77 -6.12
N HIS A 188 1.82 -12.94 -6.42
CA HIS A 188 3.22 -13.38 -6.44
C HIS A 188 4.12 -12.30 -5.86
N ASN A 189 5.17 -12.71 -5.15
CA ASN A 189 6.34 -11.86 -4.97
C ASN A 189 7.38 -12.22 -6.03
N VAL A 190 8.12 -11.21 -6.50
CA VAL A 190 9.33 -11.44 -7.31
C VAL A 190 10.52 -11.24 -6.40
N VAL A 191 11.38 -12.25 -6.28
CA VAL A 191 12.51 -12.23 -5.35
C VAL A 191 13.81 -12.36 -6.12
N VAL A 192 14.74 -11.43 -5.86
CA VAL A 192 16.12 -11.48 -6.33
C VAL A 192 17.02 -11.62 -5.11
N ASP A 193 17.86 -12.65 -5.08
CA ASP A 193 18.78 -12.96 -3.98
C ASP A 193 20.23 -12.82 -4.46
N LEU A 194 21.00 -11.98 -3.78
CA LEU A 194 22.43 -11.78 -4.01
C LEU A 194 23.19 -12.22 -2.75
N PRO A 195 23.93 -13.33 -2.81
CA PRO A 195 24.67 -13.80 -1.66
C PRO A 195 25.80 -12.82 -1.27
N GLY A 196 26.01 -12.60 0.01
CA GLY A 196 27.10 -11.80 0.55
C GLY A 196 28.28 -12.67 1.04
N GLU A 197 29.25 -12.01 1.68
CA GLU A 197 30.38 -12.70 2.32
C GLU A 197 29.96 -13.41 3.61
N ILE A 198 28.89 -12.95 4.26
CA ILE A 198 28.35 -13.49 5.51
C ILE A 198 26.89 -13.87 5.37
N ASP A 199 26.43 -14.82 6.17
CA ASP A 199 25.04 -15.30 6.19
C ASP A 199 24.12 -14.37 7.01
N GLN A 200 24.12 -13.10 6.64
CA GLN A 200 23.19 -12.08 7.14
C GLN A 200 22.76 -11.20 5.95
N TYR A 201 21.55 -10.64 6.03
CA TYR A 201 20.91 -10.01 4.87
C TYR A 201 20.39 -8.62 5.20
N ILE A 202 20.46 -7.73 4.19
CA ILE A 202 19.65 -6.52 4.08
C ILE A 202 18.56 -6.82 3.06
N VAL A 203 17.31 -6.59 3.44
CA VAL A 203 16.15 -6.82 2.58
C VAL A 203 15.63 -5.50 2.06
N PHE A 204 15.35 -5.46 0.76
CA PHE A 204 14.75 -4.32 0.06
C PHE A 204 13.35 -4.69 -0.38
N THR A 205 12.38 -3.82 -0.15
CA THR A 205 10.97 -4.05 -0.49
C THR A 205 10.38 -2.88 -1.29
N ALA A 206 9.50 -3.20 -2.23
CA ALA A 206 8.61 -2.28 -2.92
C ALA A 206 7.46 -3.08 -3.51
N HIS A 207 6.25 -2.54 -3.54
CA HIS A 207 5.14 -3.23 -4.20
C HIS A 207 5.00 -2.84 -5.67
N TYR A 208 4.42 -3.74 -6.45
CA TYR A 208 4.23 -3.52 -7.88
C TYR A 208 2.77 -3.55 -8.32
N ASP A 209 1.84 -3.95 -7.44
CA ASP A 209 0.40 -3.84 -7.71
C ASP A 209 -0.08 -2.38 -7.64
N SER A 210 -1.31 -2.14 -8.04
CA SER A 210 -1.96 -0.84 -8.00
C SER A 210 -3.43 -0.97 -7.61
N THR A 211 -4.06 0.14 -7.23
CA THR A 211 -5.51 0.20 -7.05
C THR A 211 -6.26 0.14 -8.38
N SER A 212 -7.58 -0.03 -8.34
CA SER A 212 -8.41 -0.33 -9.52
C SER A 212 -8.50 0.80 -10.56
N LEU A 213 -8.10 2.02 -10.21
CA LEU A 213 -8.11 3.17 -11.11
C LEU A 213 -6.70 3.64 -11.48
N SER A 214 -5.69 3.25 -10.72
CA SER A 214 -4.33 3.76 -10.83
C SER A 214 -3.49 2.93 -11.78
N GLN A 215 -2.67 3.61 -12.60
CA GLN A 215 -1.55 2.96 -13.28
C GLN A 215 -0.38 2.69 -12.33
N GLY A 216 -0.41 3.23 -11.11
CA GLY A 216 0.57 2.96 -10.06
C GLY A 216 2.00 3.31 -10.46
N SER A 217 2.21 4.42 -11.16
CA SER A 217 3.57 4.83 -11.57
C SER A 217 4.33 5.40 -10.40
N TYR A 218 3.71 6.32 -9.67
CA TYR A 218 4.25 6.88 -8.45
C TYR A 218 4.07 5.90 -7.29
N ASP A 219 2.89 5.31 -7.15
CA ASP A 219 2.49 4.33 -6.14
C ASP A 219 2.19 2.96 -6.76
N ASN A 220 3.17 1.99 -6.92
CA ASN A 220 4.55 2.15 -6.49
C ASN A 220 5.53 1.48 -7.49
N MET A 221 5.31 1.62 -8.80
CA MET A 221 6.34 1.19 -9.76
C MET A 221 7.66 1.97 -9.55
N SER A 222 7.58 3.17 -8.96
CA SER A 222 8.76 3.98 -8.62
C SER A 222 9.72 3.23 -7.68
N GLY A 223 9.20 2.61 -6.63
CA GLY A 223 9.98 1.77 -5.74
C GLY A 223 10.57 0.55 -6.45
N CYS A 224 9.79 -0.11 -7.32
CA CYS A 224 10.26 -1.25 -8.09
C CYS A 224 11.42 -0.90 -9.03
N VAL A 225 11.35 0.23 -9.72
CA VAL A 225 12.46 0.75 -10.52
C VAL A 225 13.70 0.99 -9.66
N GLY A 226 13.50 1.55 -8.46
CA GLY A 226 14.57 1.71 -7.48
C GLY A 226 15.22 0.39 -7.10
N LEU A 227 14.42 -0.63 -6.80
CA LEU A 227 14.93 -1.97 -6.48
C LEU A 227 15.71 -2.59 -7.63
N LEU A 228 15.22 -2.50 -8.87
CA LEU A 228 15.94 -3.02 -10.05
C LEU A 228 17.30 -2.35 -10.23
N ALA A 229 17.36 -1.02 -10.10
CA ALA A 229 18.60 -0.26 -10.22
C ALA A 229 19.61 -0.59 -9.11
N MET A 230 19.12 -0.77 -7.87
CA MET A 230 19.95 -1.16 -6.73
C MET A 230 20.43 -2.61 -6.86
N ALA A 231 19.59 -3.53 -7.30
CA ALA A 231 19.97 -4.92 -7.55
C ALA A 231 21.07 -5.01 -8.63
N GLU A 232 20.92 -4.25 -9.72
CA GLU A 232 21.97 -4.12 -10.74
C GLU A 232 23.30 -3.57 -10.15
N HIS A 233 23.21 -2.55 -9.30
CA HIS A 233 24.40 -1.99 -8.65
C HIS A 233 25.12 -3.02 -7.78
N PHE A 234 24.38 -3.69 -6.88
CA PHE A 234 24.98 -4.65 -5.94
C PHE A 234 25.46 -5.93 -6.62
N SER A 235 24.87 -6.34 -7.74
CA SER A 235 25.40 -7.49 -8.52
C SER A 235 26.79 -7.26 -9.12
N LYS A 236 27.17 -5.99 -9.29
CA LYS A 236 28.45 -5.57 -9.89
C LYS A 236 29.48 -5.10 -8.88
N ASN A 237 29.08 -4.91 -7.63
CA ASN A 237 29.92 -4.36 -6.56
C ASN A 237 29.96 -5.31 -5.36
N PRO A 238 31.12 -5.51 -4.73
CA PRO A 238 31.22 -6.38 -3.57
C PRO A 238 30.42 -5.83 -2.39
N HIS A 239 29.82 -6.73 -1.64
CA HIS A 239 29.09 -6.43 -0.41
C HIS A 239 29.25 -7.54 0.62
N ARG A 240 29.38 -7.15 1.89
CA ARG A 240 29.60 -8.08 3.00
C ARG A 240 28.32 -8.82 3.37
N TYR A 241 27.18 -8.09 3.52
CA TYR A 241 25.88 -8.67 3.77
C TYR A 241 25.24 -9.14 2.46
N GLY A 242 24.50 -10.26 2.48
CA GLY A 242 23.63 -10.63 1.38
C GLY A 242 22.52 -9.59 1.18
N MET A 243 22.03 -9.50 -0.05
CA MET A 243 20.95 -8.59 -0.46
C MET A 243 19.77 -9.37 -0.98
N LYS A 244 18.57 -9.10 -0.47
CA LYS A 244 17.32 -9.66 -1.00
C LYS A 244 16.43 -8.52 -1.46
N PHE A 245 16.04 -8.55 -2.73
CA PHE A 245 15.12 -7.58 -3.32
C PHE A 245 13.78 -8.26 -3.55
N ILE A 246 12.74 -7.75 -2.92
CA ILE A 246 11.40 -8.33 -2.92
C ILE A 246 10.43 -7.31 -3.53
N PHE A 247 9.97 -7.61 -4.72
CA PHE A 247 8.88 -6.88 -5.35
C PHE A 247 7.58 -7.52 -4.87
N CYS A 248 6.87 -6.83 -4.00
CA CYS A 248 5.70 -7.38 -3.31
C CYS A 248 4.44 -7.24 -4.16
N GLY A 249 3.67 -8.32 -4.29
CA GLY A 249 2.35 -8.26 -4.89
C GLY A 249 1.26 -7.97 -3.87
N SER A 250 0.13 -7.45 -4.34
CA SER A 250 -1.08 -7.25 -3.54
C SER A 250 -0.87 -6.45 -2.24
N GLU A 251 -0.01 -5.44 -2.26
CA GLU A 251 0.21 -4.53 -1.13
C GLU A 251 -1.06 -3.74 -0.84
N GLU A 252 -1.69 -3.19 -1.89
CA GLU A 252 -2.87 -2.34 -1.85
C GLU A 252 -4.09 -3.03 -1.21
N ARG A 253 -4.06 -4.34 -1.15
CA ARG A 253 -5.06 -5.18 -0.50
C ARG A 253 -4.75 -5.47 0.98
N GLY A 254 -3.71 -4.85 1.52
CA GLY A 254 -3.33 -4.92 2.93
C GLY A 254 -2.01 -5.63 3.19
N LEU A 255 -0.96 -5.30 2.45
CA LEU A 255 0.40 -5.81 2.63
C LEU A 255 0.49 -7.33 2.43
N LEU A 256 -0.29 -7.89 1.47
CA LEU A 256 -0.42 -9.36 1.39
C LEU A 256 0.89 -10.03 0.98
N GLY A 257 1.62 -9.46 0.01
CA GLY A 257 2.89 -9.99 -0.47
C GLY A 257 3.98 -10.00 0.59
N SER A 258 4.23 -8.87 1.24
CA SER A 258 5.22 -8.80 2.31
C SER A 258 4.86 -9.65 3.53
N LYS A 259 3.58 -9.77 3.88
CA LYS A 259 3.09 -10.70 4.91
C LYS A 259 3.33 -12.16 4.52
N ALA A 260 3.04 -12.51 3.28
CA ALA A 260 3.28 -13.86 2.76
C ALA A 260 4.76 -14.22 2.77
N TYR A 261 5.61 -13.29 2.32
CA TYR A 261 7.07 -13.48 2.37
C TYR A 261 7.57 -13.72 3.80
N VAL A 262 7.20 -12.84 4.73
CA VAL A 262 7.61 -12.96 6.15
C VAL A 262 7.12 -14.28 6.77
N ALA A 263 5.95 -14.76 6.40
CA ALA A 263 5.43 -16.04 6.90
C ALA A 263 6.14 -17.25 6.27
N ALA A 264 6.44 -17.20 4.96
CA ALA A 264 7.11 -18.29 4.25
C ALA A 264 8.59 -18.44 4.64
N HIS A 265 9.25 -17.35 5.01
CA HIS A 265 10.69 -17.29 5.32
C HIS A 265 10.97 -17.06 6.82
N GLU A 266 10.11 -17.52 7.73
CA GLU A 266 10.21 -17.26 9.16
C GLU A 266 11.57 -17.70 9.74
N GLU A 267 12.16 -18.80 9.24
CA GLU A 267 13.47 -19.31 9.69
C GLU A 267 14.65 -18.41 9.27
N GLU A 268 14.48 -17.61 8.20
CA GLU A 268 15.50 -16.68 7.71
C GLU A 268 15.45 -15.31 8.41
N LEU A 269 14.33 -14.95 9.02
CA LEU A 269 14.14 -13.63 9.66
C LEU A 269 15.22 -13.27 10.68
N PRO A 270 15.77 -14.22 11.50
CA PRO A 270 16.87 -13.93 12.39
C PRO A 270 18.15 -13.42 11.71
N LYS A 271 18.35 -13.75 10.43
CA LYS A 271 19.51 -13.34 9.63
C LYS A 271 19.33 -11.96 8.98
N ILE A 272 18.11 -11.43 8.95
CA ILE A 272 17.82 -10.11 8.37
C ILE A 272 18.17 -9.04 9.38
N VAL A 273 19.12 -8.17 9.05
CA VAL A 273 19.61 -7.10 9.94
C VAL A 273 18.89 -5.76 9.71
N LEU A 274 18.35 -5.53 8.50
CA LEU A 274 17.69 -4.29 8.13
C LEU A 274 16.73 -4.54 6.96
N ASN A 275 15.55 -3.91 7.00
CA ASN A 275 14.69 -3.75 5.85
C ASN A 275 14.77 -2.29 5.36
N ILE A 276 14.96 -2.11 4.06
CA ILE A 276 14.89 -0.83 3.36
C ILE A 276 13.73 -0.90 2.37
N ASN A 277 12.70 -0.11 2.60
CA ASN A 277 11.51 -0.06 1.77
C ASN A 277 11.51 1.20 0.90
N LEU A 278 11.18 1.05 -0.36
CA LEU A 278 11.05 2.15 -1.32
C LEU A 278 9.57 2.24 -1.72
N ASP A 279 8.97 3.37 -1.39
CA ASP A 279 7.56 3.56 -1.68
C ASP A 279 7.26 5.02 -2.00
N MET A 280 6.88 5.28 -3.26
CA MET A 280 6.66 6.62 -3.80
C MET A 280 7.95 7.47 -3.88
N ILE A 281 9.01 6.98 -4.50
CA ILE A 281 10.21 7.77 -4.79
C ILE A 281 10.13 8.46 -6.18
N GLY A 282 11.02 9.40 -6.48
CA GLY A 282 11.25 9.96 -7.82
C GLY A 282 10.13 10.82 -8.41
N CYS A 283 9.12 11.20 -7.65
CA CYS A 283 8.09 12.13 -8.10
C CYS A 283 8.72 13.46 -8.53
N ILE A 284 8.18 14.06 -9.60
CA ILE A 284 8.68 15.31 -10.19
C ILE A 284 8.79 16.48 -9.20
N MET A 285 7.94 16.48 -8.18
CA MET A 285 7.95 17.46 -7.08
C MET A 285 7.75 16.73 -5.75
N GLY A 286 8.48 17.13 -4.72
CA GLY A 286 8.24 16.54 -3.41
C GLY A 286 9.41 16.67 -2.45
N LYS A 287 9.10 16.37 -1.18
CA LYS A 287 10.09 16.32 -0.11
C LYS A 287 10.54 14.87 0.06
N PHE A 288 11.84 14.64 -0.04
CA PHE A 288 12.39 13.34 0.25
C PHE A 288 12.38 13.09 1.76
N ILE A 289 11.87 11.93 2.15
CA ILE A 289 11.74 11.54 3.55
C ILE A 289 12.36 10.17 3.82
N ALA A 290 12.77 9.94 5.05
CA ALA A 290 13.01 8.61 5.62
C ALA A 290 12.11 8.43 6.85
N CYS A 291 11.30 7.39 6.85
CA CYS A 291 10.45 7.00 7.97
C CYS A 291 11.02 5.73 8.60
N CYS A 292 11.41 5.81 9.87
CA CYS A 292 12.21 4.78 10.54
C CYS A 292 11.48 4.20 11.74
N THR A 293 11.38 2.86 11.82
CA THR A 293 10.95 2.16 13.04
C THR A 293 12.12 1.84 13.97
N THR A 294 13.25 2.51 13.79
CA THR A 294 14.52 2.25 14.44
C THR A 294 14.77 3.18 15.63
N GLU A 295 15.87 2.94 16.35
CA GLU A 295 16.39 3.85 17.37
C GLU A 295 16.74 5.23 16.80
N LYS A 296 16.76 6.25 17.69
CA LYS A 296 17.06 7.65 17.32
C LYS A 296 18.45 7.86 16.72
N ASP A 297 19.40 6.99 17.07
CA ASP A 297 20.77 7.04 16.53
C ASP A 297 20.76 6.85 15.01
N THR A 298 19.88 6.00 14.49
CA THR A 298 19.71 5.81 13.03
C THR A 298 19.21 7.08 12.35
N LEU A 299 18.31 7.82 13.01
CA LEU A 299 17.79 9.09 12.46
C LEU A 299 18.92 10.14 12.41
N ALA A 300 19.73 10.22 13.46
CA ALA A 300 20.88 11.11 13.52
C ALA A 300 21.89 10.76 12.41
N TYR A 301 22.19 9.47 12.26
CA TYR A 301 23.09 8.99 11.22
C TYR A 301 22.59 9.35 9.81
N LEU A 302 21.32 9.12 9.51
CA LEU A 302 20.72 9.50 8.22
C LEU A 302 20.81 11.01 7.93
N ASN A 303 20.58 11.85 8.93
CA ASN A 303 20.74 13.31 8.78
C ASN A 303 22.19 13.72 8.51
N TYR A 304 23.16 13.13 9.23
CA TYR A 304 24.58 13.39 8.98
C TYR A 304 25.02 12.90 7.61
N PHE A 305 24.60 11.68 7.23
CA PHE A 305 24.90 11.11 5.92
C PHE A 305 24.34 11.94 4.77
N ALA A 306 23.10 12.42 4.91
CA ALA A 306 22.50 13.30 3.91
C ALA A 306 23.23 14.64 3.81
N SER A 307 23.62 15.25 4.95
CA SER A 307 24.39 16.48 4.96
C SER A 307 25.78 16.31 4.33
N GLU A 308 26.46 15.20 4.59
CA GLU A 308 27.75 14.85 3.98
C GLU A 308 27.64 14.76 2.45
N ARG A 309 26.51 14.26 1.94
CA ARG A 309 26.24 14.12 0.51
C ARG A 309 25.60 15.35 -0.14
N GLY A 310 25.29 16.39 0.62
CA GLY A 310 24.55 17.55 0.12
C GLY A 310 23.13 17.22 -0.34
N PHE A 311 22.50 16.20 0.26
CA PHE A 311 21.15 15.75 -0.11
C PHE A 311 20.11 16.17 0.94
N GLY A 312 19.00 16.75 0.47
CA GLY A 312 17.92 17.23 1.35
C GLY A 312 16.97 16.09 1.75
N ILE A 313 16.85 15.82 3.06
CA ILE A 313 15.98 14.77 3.61
C ILE A 313 15.25 15.25 4.85
N SER A 314 14.07 14.72 5.09
CA SER A 314 13.34 14.82 6.35
C SER A 314 13.24 13.45 7.00
N VAL A 315 13.95 13.24 8.11
CA VAL A 315 13.99 11.94 8.81
C VAL A 315 13.07 11.97 10.02
N ARG A 316 12.20 10.96 10.14
CA ARG A 316 11.27 10.84 11.26
C ARG A 316 11.21 9.41 11.80
N GLN A 317 10.93 9.29 13.10
CA GLN A 317 10.64 8.02 13.74
C GLN A 317 9.13 7.76 13.67
N ASP A 318 8.72 6.86 12.80
CA ASP A 318 7.32 6.48 12.63
C ASP A 318 7.17 5.12 11.92
N VAL A 319 5.96 4.57 11.92
CA VAL A 319 5.56 3.47 11.05
C VAL A 319 5.13 4.05 9.71
N TYR A 320 5.73 3.57 8.63
CA TYR A 320 5.28 3.88 7.27
C TYR A 320 4.32 2.77 6.82
N SER A 321 3.14 3.17 6.31
CA SER A 321 2.09 2.23 5.88
C SER A 321 2.49 1.59 4.55
N SER A 322 3.37 0.60 4.58
CA SER A 322 3.88 -0.11 3.41
C SER A 322 4.58 -1.43 3.81
N ASP A 323 5.23 -2.10 2.86
CA ASP A 323 5.85 -3.42 2.96
C ASP A 323 6.93 -3.56 4.04
N SER A 324 7.45 -2.46 4.57
CA SER A 324 8.32 -2.49 5.76
C SER A 324 7.62 -2.95 7.04
N THR A 325 6.31 -2.78 7.13
CA THR A 325 5.54 -3.01 8.36
C THR A 325 5.55 -4.48 8.81
N PRO A 326 5.35 -5.51 7.94
CA PRO A 326 5.44 -6.90 8.37
C PRO A 326 6.83 -7.30 8.88
N PHE A 327 7.90 -6.72 8.33
CA PHE A 327 9.25 -6.94 8.83
C PHE A 327 9.46 -6.28 10.19
N ALA A 328 9.00 -5.04 10.34
CA ALA A 328 9.04 -4.33 11.62
C ALA A 328 8.28 -5.08 12.72
N ASP A 329 7.13 -5.69 12.39
CA ASP A 329 6.35 -6.51 13.31
C ASP A 329 7.11 -7.75 13.84
N LYS A 330 8.07 -8.27 13.07
CA LYS A 330 8.98 -9.34 13.47
C LYS A 330 10.25 -8.82 14.16
N GLY A 331 10.30 -7.55 14.54
CA GLY A 331 11.44 -6.92 15.22
C GLY A 331 12.64 -6.65 14.31
N ILE A 332 12.44 -6.63 12.99
CA ILE A 332 13.46 -6.23 12.02
C ILE A 332 13.40 -4.72 11.88
N PRO A 333 14.50 -3.97 12.12
CA PRO A 333 14.51 -2.54 11.94
C PRO A 333 14.20 -2.19 10.49
N ALA A 334 13.34 -1.19 10.26
CA ALA A 334 12.91 -0.82 8.92
C ALA A 334 13.06 0.69 8.68
N ILE A 335 13.47 1.02 7.46
CA ILE A 335 13.58 2.38 6.96
C ILE A 335 12.82 2.45 5.63
N SER A 336 11.77 3.25 5.56
CA SER A 336 11.03 3.51 4.32
C SER A 336 11.45 4.86 3.76
N PHE A 337 11.86 4.87 2.49
CA PHE A 337 12.18 6.07 1.74
C PHE A 337 11.04 6.42 0.78
N ALA A 338 10.70 7.70 0.74
CA ALA A 338 9.68 8.24 -0.17
C ALA A 338 10.00 9.68 -0.57
N ARG A 339 9.44 10.15 -1.68
CA ARG A 339 9.41 11.55 -2.07
C ARG A 339 7.97 12.04 -2.08
N ILE A 340 7.52 12.57 -0.96
CA ILE A 340 6.12 12.96 -0.76
C ILE A 340 5.81 14.24 -1.53
N ALA A 341 4.94 14.13 -2.52
CA ALA A 341 4.46 15.24 -3.31
C ALA A 341 3.70 16.27 -2.47
N PRO A 342 3.81 17.58 -2.78
CA PRO A 342 2.96 18.58 -2.15
C PRO A 342 1.48 18.32 -2.45
N GLN A 343 0.63 18.72 -1.52
CA GLN A 343 -0.82 18.59 -1.69
C GLN A 343 -1.28 19.17 -3.05
N ASN A 344 -2.14 18.45 -3.75
CA ASN A 344 -2.70 18.81 -5.07
C ASN A 344 -1.69 18.85 -6.25
N THR A 345 -0.50 18.28 -6.10
CA THR A 345 0.48 18.21 -7.22
C THR A 345 0.63 16.82 -7.80
N ALA A 346 0.55 15.79 -6.99
CA ALA A 346 0.43 14.40 -7.38
C ALA A 346 -0.58 13.71 -6.48
N THR A 347 -1.29 12.75 -7.02
CA THR A 347 -2.31 11.97 -6.31
C THR A 347 -2.09 10.50 -6.59
N ILE A 348 -2.43 9.66 -5.64
CA ILE A 348 -2.37 8.21 -5.71
C ILE A 348 -3.78 7.61 -5.66
N HIS A 349 -3.92 6.34 -5.97
CA HIS A 349 -5.17 5.58 -5.92
C HIS A 349 -6.26 6.13 -6.87
N ASN A 350 -5.86 6.74 -7.97
CA ASN A 350 -6.77 7.27 -9.00
C ASN A 350 -6.11 7.29 -10.39
N SER A 351 -6.87 7.64 -11.42
CA SER A 351 -6.43 7.64 -12.82
C SER A 351 -5.34 8.67 -13.17
N TYR A 352 -4.97 9.55 -12.26
CA TYR A 352 -3.92 10.55 -12.46
C TYR A 352 -2.54 10.08 -12.01
N ASP A 353 -2.42 8.96 -11.32
CA ASP A 353 -1.13 8.33 -11.05
C ASP A 353 -0.60 7.64 -12.31
N THR A 354 0.13 8.40 -13.09
CA THR A 354 0.65 8.02 -14.40
C THR A 354 2.13 8.33 -14.52
N PRO A 355 2.83 7.85 -15.56
CA PRO A 355 4.23 8.20 -15.81
C PRO A 355 4.53 9.71 -15.89
N ALA A 356 3.51 10.54 -16.15
CA ALA A 356 3.65 12.00 -16.18
C ALA A 356 4.02 12.63 -14.82
N LEU A 357 3.78 11.92 -13.71
CA LEU A 357 4.20 12.33 -12.37
C LEU A 357 5.68 12.05 -12.10
N MET A 358 6.33 11.28 -12.95
CA MET A 358 7.68 10.77 -12.74
C MET A 358 8.71 11.56 -13.57
N ARG A 359 9.91 11.66 -13.05
CA ARG A 359 11.03 12.29 -13.75
C ARG A 359 12.30 11.44 -13.58
N GLY A 360 12.86 10.97 -14.71
CA GLY A 360 14.02 10.07 -14.70
C GLY A 360 15.21 10.60 -13.91
N VAL A 361 15.56 11.89 -14.05
CA VAL A 361 16.66 12.53 -13.29
C VAL A 361 16.37 12.52 -11.79
N GLN A 362 15.13 12.79 -11.38
CA GLN A 362 14.76 12.76 -9.96
C GLN A 362 14.81 11.34 -9.39
N MET A 363 14.43 10.35 -10.21
CA MET A 363 14.59 8.93 -9.88
C MET A 363 16.07 8.58 -9.66
N GLU A 364 16.94 8.99 -10.57
CA GLU A 364 18.40 8.76 -10.45
C GLU A 364 18.95 9.36 -9.16
N GLU A 365 18.58 10.60 -8.82
CA GLU A 365 19.02 11.27 -7.59
C GLU A 365 18.58 10.53 -6.32
N ASP A 366 17.30 10.11 -6.26
CA ASP A 366 16.76 9.40 -5.12
C ASP A 366 17.40 8.02 -4.98
N ILE A 367 17.50 7.27 -6.08
CA ILE A 367 18.13 5.95 -6.13
C ILE A 367 19.60 6.03 -5.72
N ASP A 368 20.33 7.03 -6.20
CA ASP A 368 21.76 7.21 -5.90
C ASP A 368 21.98 7.45 -4.39
N PHE A 369 21.13 8.29 -3.78
CA PHE A 369 21.19 8.52 -2.34
C PHE A 369 20.89 7.23 -1.54
N ILE A 370 19.82 6.51 -1.89
CA ILE A 370 19.43 5.28 -1.18
C ILE A 370 20.50 4.19 -1.38
N THR A 371 21.00 4.04 -2.61
CA THR A 371 22.07 3.07 -2.94
C THR A 371 23.34 3.36 -2.14
N ALA A 372 23.73 4.63 -2.04
CA ALA A 372 24.92 5.02 -1.28
C ALA A 372 24.73 4.76 0.23
N PHE A 373 23.55 5.00 0.80
CA PHE A 373 23.23 4.63 2.17
C PHE A 373 23.28 3.11 2.36
N ALA A 374 22.60 2.36 1.48
CA ALA A 374 22.59 0.90 1.53
C ALA A 374 23.99 0.30 1.41
N THR A 375 24.86 0.88 0.58
CA THR A 375 26.27 0.47 0.43
C THR A 375 27.05 0.62 1.73
N ARG A 376 26.80 1.70 2.50
CA ARG A 376 27.40 1.86 3.84
C ARG A 376 26.94 0.78 4.81
N MET A 377 25.66 0.44 4.80
CA MET A 377 25.11 -0.65 5.61
C MET A 377 25.67 -2.00 5.19
N ALA A 378 25.68 -2.26 3.89
CA ALA A 378 26.09 -3.51 3.25
C ALA A 378 27.55 -3.88 3.49
N ASN A 379 28.43 -2.90 3.66
CA ASN A 379 29.88 -3.09 3.85
C ASN A 379 30.33 -2.84 5.29
N ALA A 380 29.41 -2.54 6.20
CA ALA A 380 29.75 -2.37 7.61
C ALA A 380 30.25 -3.69 8.22
N VAL A 381 31.24 -3.62 9.11
CA VAL A 381 31.71 -4.80 9.88
C VAL A 381 30.58 -5.37 10.73
N VAL A 382 29.79 -4.48 11.33
CA VAL A 382 28.52 -4.77 12.00
C VAL A 382 27.53 -3.71 11.54
N CYS A 383 26.32 -4.13 11.12
CA CYS A 383 25.29 -3.18 10.73
C CYS A 383 25.04 -2.17 11.87
N PRO A 384 25.21 -0.87 11.62
CA PRO A 384 25.07 0.14 12.66
C PRO A 384 23.63 0.34 13.14
N VAL A 385 22.64 -0.10 12.35
CA VAL A 385 21.23 -0.08 12.75
C VAL A 385 20.98 -1.24 13.71
N LYS A 386 20.62 -0.91 14.93
CA LYS A 386 20.36 -1.93 15.96
C LYS A 386 19.08 -2.69 15.64
N ARG A 387 19.12 -4.01 15.82
CA ARG A 387 17.94 -4.87 15.74
C ARG A 387 17.12 -4.78 17.02
N GLU A 388 16.67 -3.59 17.33
CA GLU A 388 15.93 -3.26 18.55
C GLU A 388 14.80 -2.31 18.22
N MET A 389 13.57 -2.76 18.46
CA MET A 389 12.37 -1.95 18.22
C MET A 389 12.06 -1.12 19.45
N PRO A 390 12.09 0.21 19.37
CA PRO A 390 11.69 1.07 20.48
C PRO A 390 10.23 0.84 20.90
N ASP A 391 9.93 0.94 22.19
CA ASP A 391 8.59 0.65 22.71
C ASP A 391 7.50 1.56 22.11
N ASN A 392 7.82 2.83 21.87
CA ASN A 392 6.90 3.74 21.20
C ASN A 392 6.60 3.33 19.74
N MET A 393 7.50 2.58 19.09
CA MET A 393 7.25 2.05 17.76
C MET A 393 6.44 0.77 17.82
N LYS A 394 6.63 -0.08 18.83
CA LYS A 394 5.76 -1.25 19.09
C LYS A 394 4.31 -0.82 19.26
N ASP A 395 4.06 0.21 20.09
CA ASP A 395 2.72 0.78 20.29
C ASP A 395 2.10 1.28 18.98
N LYS A 396 2.87 1.98 18.14
CA LYS A 396 2.40 2.45 16.83
C LYS A 396 2.11 1.30 15.86
N LEU A 397 2.96 0.26 15.85
CA LEU A 397 2.73 -0.96 15.07
C LEU A 397 1.45 -1.67 15.49
N ASP A 398 1.20 -1.81 16.80
CA ASP A 398 -0.02 -2.44 17.30
C ASP A 398 -1.28 -1.67 16.88
N ILE A 399 -1.21 -0.33 16.87
CA ILE A 399 -2.29 0.52 16.35
C ILE A 399 -2.47 0.30 14.84
N TYR A 400 -1.39 0.33 14.07
CA TYR A 400 -1.43 0.14 12.63
C TYR A 400 -1.94 -1.26 12.23
N LEU A 401 -1.48 -2.29 12.94
CA LEU A 401 -1.88 -3.68 12.74
C LEU A 401 -3.24 -4.03 13.37
N LEU A 402 -3.99 -3.04 13.82
CA LEU A 402 -5.35 -3.17 14.39
C LEU A 402 -5.44 -3.98 15.67
N ARG A 403 -4.33 -4.23 16.35
CA ARG A 403 -4.30 -4.91 17.66
C ARG A 403 -4.74 -3.99 18.79
N LYS A 404 -4.59 -2.69 18.59
CA LYS A 404 -4.94 -1.63 19.55
C LYS A 404 -5.61 -0.48 18.81
N ARG A 405 -6.69 0.04 19.41
CA ARG A 405 -7.33 1.26 18.88
C ARG A 405 -6.48 2.48 19.21
N ALA A 406 -6.31 3.39 18.26
CA ALA A 406 -5.68 4.68 18.54
C ALA A 406 -6.46 5.44 19.63
N PRO A 407 -5.80 6.14 20.55
CA PRO A 407 -6.46 7.06 21.47
C PRO A 407 -7.35 8.05 20.70
N LYS A 408 -8.56 8.32 21.22
CA LYS A 408 -9.47 9.32 20.64
C LYS A 408 -8.95 10.73 20.86
#